data_20feacfe9986d2fdd78c4626a5bee92c
#
_entry.id   20feacfe9986d2fdd78c4626a5bee92c
#
_cell.length_a   1.000
_cell.length_b   1.000
_cell.length_c   1.000
_cell.angle_alpha   90.00
_cell.angle_beta   90.00
_cell.angle_gamma   90.00
#
_symmetry.space_group_name_H-M   'P 1'
#
loop_
_entity.id
_entity.type
_entity.pdbx_description
1 polymer ?
#
loop_
_entity_poly.entity_id
_entity_poly.type
_entity_poly.pdbx_seq_one_letter_code
_entity_poly.pdbx_strand_id
1 'polypeptide(L)'
;MLKKLLVLSACLTISLSASAWGVAHKVIAYIAYHHLTDKTREKIDNFLDNPMWEYALWTDQVVSTKAYKHTALWHVASVDENLRECEPLRVRRDLIQYGMDGQAVMRTRECAQNLMQENISDSVHFVNLCYIIHSVGDMHCPAHIYFKGIDHSIFDYGFFRLMYEGSQVTYHGLWDLAPDRLYKGWSLERYRKHLDRYTPEQIKEITAGDVAEWMHQSGKKCIQIYDWAKPGDNVTLDFLMDHADLVDYQMITASYRLAALLNQIYDK
;
A
#
# COMPACT_ATOMS: atom_id res chain seq x y z
N MET A 1 -39.34 7.10 -2.32
CA MET A 1 -39.15 6.91 -3.77
C MET A 1 -37.65 7.03 -4.06
N LEU A 2 -37.00 5.90 -4.20
CA LEU A 2 -35.54 5.78 -4.41
C LEU A 2 -35.16 6.30 -5.81
N LYS A 3 -34.26 7.26 -5.88
CA LYS A 3 -33.57 7.58 -7.15
C LYS A 3 -32.34 6.67 -7.24
N LYS A 4 -32.48 5.56 -7.98
CA LYS A 4 -31.36 4.73 -8.40
C LYS A 4 -30.47 5.53 -9.35
N LEU A 5 -29.27 5.83 -8.92
CA LEU A 5 -28.21 6.29 -9.82
C LEU A 5 -27.80 5.09 -10.70
N LEU A 6 -28.05 5.20 -11.99
CA LEU A 6 -27.51 4.25 -12.97
C LEU A 6 -25.98 4.45 -13.06
N VAL A 7 -25.23 3.52 -12.48
CA VAL A 7 -23.83 3.37 -12.80
C VAL A 7 -23.74 2.60 -14.11
N LEU A 8 -23.36 3.30 -15.17
CA LEU A 8 -23.05 2.68 -16.47
C LEU A 8 -21.88 1.71 -16.28
N SER A 9 -22.16 0.41 -16.38
CA SER A 9 -21.15 -0.63 -16.48
C SER A 9 -20.48 -0.51 -17.85
N ALA A 10 -19.36 0.19 -17.92
CA ALA A 10 -18.46 0.08 -19.05
C ALA A 10 -17.62 -1.17 -18.86
N CYS A 11 -17.89 -2.21 -19.63
CA CYS A 11 -16.96 -3.33 -19.82
C CYS A 11 -15.67 -2.78 -20.42
N LEU A 12 -14.71 -2.39 -19.58
CA LEU A 12 -13.33 -2.20 -20.00
C LEU A 12 -12.70 -3.57 -20.14
N THR A 13 -12.22 -3.88 -21.33
CA THR A 13 -11.23 -4.92 -21.57
C THR A 13 -10.01 -4.63 -20.69
N ILE A 14 -9.89 -5.39 -19.61
CA ILE A 14 -8.78 -5.28 -18.68
C ILE A 14 -7.55 -5.82 -19.42
N SER A 15 -6.72 -4.90 -19.96
CA SER A 15 -5.31 -5.20 -20.12
C SER A 15 -4.79 -5.55 -18.72
N LEU A 16 -4.25 -6.76 -18.56
CA LEU A 16 -3.56 -7.20 -17.35
C LEU A 16 -2.31 -6.33 -17.13
N SER A 17 -2.51 -5.09 -16.73
CA SER A 17 -1.50 -4.37 -15.96
C SER A 17 -1.49 -5.04 -14.60
N ALA A 18 -0.39 -5.72 -14.25
CA ALA A 18 -0.19 -6.24 -12.92
C ALA A 18 -0.46 -5.09 -11.94
N SER A 19 -1.53 -5.23 -11.16
CA SER A 19 -1.88 -4.26 -10.13
C SER A 19 -0.74 -4.26 -9.13
N ALA A 20 -0.17 -3.10 -8.88
CA ALA A 20 0.93 -2.93 -7.95
C ALA A 20 0.55 -3.56 -6.60
N TRP A 21 1.34 -4.54 -6.13
CA TRP A 21 1.15 -5.28 -4.86
C TRP A 21 -0.28 -5.84 -4.63
N GLY A 22 -0.99 -6.19 -5.72
CA GLY A 22 -2.43 -6.46 -5.70
C GLY A 22 -2.88 -7.53 -4.72
N VAL A 23 -2.15 -8.65 -4.64
CA VAL A 23 -2.44 -9.72 -3.68
C VAL A 23 -2.14 -9.24 -2.26
N ALA A 24 -1.01 -8.55 -2.05
CA ALA A 24 -0.60 -8.08 -0.72
C ALA A 24 -1.62 -7.10 -0.12
N HIS A 25 -2.09 -6.11 -0.88
CA HIS A 25 -3.11 -5.16 -0.38
C HIS A 25 -4.38 -5.87 0.09
N LYS A 26 -4.87 -6.87 -0.67
CA LYS A 26 -6.03 -7.67 -0.26
C LYS A 26 -5.74 -8.47 1.00
N VAL A 27 -4.56 -9.09 1.10
CA VAL A 27 -4.14 -9.86 2.29
C VAL A 27 -4.01 -8.95 3.50
N ILE A 28 -3.36 -7.79 3.35
CA ILE A 28 -3.20 -6.80 4.41
C ILE A 28 -4.57 -6.36 4.95
N ALA A 29 -5.48 -5.96 4.06
CA ALA A 29 -6.82 -5.54 4.44
C ALA A 29 -7.63 -6.69 5.07
N TYR A 30 -7.49 -7.92 4.55
CA TYR A 30 -8.14 -9.09 5.10
C TYR A 30 -7.68 -9.43 6.52
N ILE A 31 -6.37 -9.44 6.76
CA ILE A 31 -5.83 -9.70 8.09
C ILE A 31 -6.21 -8.55 9.04
N ALA A 32 -6.07 -7.29 8.59
CA ALA A 32 -6.47 -6.13 9.39
C ALA A 32 -7.92 -6.21 9.85
N TYR A 33 -8.83 -6.64 8.99
CA TYR A 33 -10.24 -6.81 9.32
C TYR A 33 -10.47 -7.75 10.51
N HIS A 34 -9.67 -8.82 10.63
CA HIS A 34 -9.74 -9.75 11.76
C HIS A 34 -9.21 -9.17 13.09
N HIS A 35 -8.49 -8.04 13.03
CA HIS A 35 -7.98 -7.30 14.19
C HIS A 35 -8.76 -6.00 14.49
N LEU A 36 -9.85 -5.75 13.75
CA LEU A 36 -10.77 -4.64 14.07
C LEU A 36 -11.57 -4.94 15.35
N THR A 37 -11.83 -3.91 16.13
CA THR A 37 -12.84 -4.00 17.21
C THR A 37 -14.23 -4.23 16.60
N ASP A 38 -15.16 -4.79 17.36
CA ASP A 38 -16.52 -5.03 16.87
C ASP A 38 -17.19 -3.73 16.41
N LYS A 39 -16.98 -2.63 17.14
CA LYS A 39 -17.51 -1.31 16.79
C LYS A 39 -16.94 -0.76 15.48
N THR A 40 -15.62 -0.90 15.28
CA THR A 40 -14.95 -0.50 14.03
C THR A 40 -15.45 -1.33 12.86
N ARG A 41 -15.53 -2.64 13.05
CA ARG A 41 -16.03 -3.57 12.03
C ARG A 41 -17.45 -3.24 11.62
N GLU A 42 -18.36 -3.07 12.61
CA GLU A 42 -19.76 -2.71 12.35
C GLU A 42 -19.86 -1.40 11.53
N LYS A 43 -19.10 -0.36 11.88
CA LYS A 43 -19.12 0.90 11.14
C LYS A 43 -18.64 0.75 9.70
N ILE A 44 -17.57 -0.01 9.46
CA ILE A 44 -17.03 -0.25 8.12
C ILE A 44 -17.99 -1.11 7.29
N ASP A 45 -18.52 -2.18 7.86
CA ASP A 45 -19.45 -3.09 7.17
C ASP A 45 -20.79 -2.43 6.84
N ASN A 46 -21.27 -1.52 7.70
CA ASN A 46 -22.47 -0.73 7.43
C ASN A 46 -22.26 0.35 6.36
N PHE A 47 -21.01 0.76 6.14
CA PHE A 47 -20.68 1.82 5.18
C PHE A 47 -20.32 1.26 3.80
N LEU A 48 -19.62 0.13 3.73
CA LEU A 48 -19.17 -0.50 2.49
C LEU A 48 -20.16 -1.56 2.00
N ASP A 49 -20.44 -1.59 0.70
CA ASP A 49 -21.33 -2.60 0.08
C ASP A 49 -20.69 -4.00 -0.03
N ASN A 50 -19.36 -4.08 0.04
CA ASN A 50 -18.58 -5.32 -0.05
C ASN A 50 -17.54 -5.36 1.07
N PRO A 51 -16.96 -6.55 1.35
CA PRO A 51 -15.90 -6.66 2.34
C PRO A 51 -14.74 -5.70 2.11
N MET A 52 -14.18 -5.15 3.18
CA MET A 52 -13.15 -4.10 3.15
C MET A 52 -11.98 -4.42 2.20
N TRP A 53 -11.54 -5.66 2.15
CA TRP A 53 -10.42 -6.09 1.28
C TRP A 53 -10.70 -6.02 -0.22
N GLU A 54 -11.96 -5.95 -0.66
CA GLU A 54 -12.28 -5.75 -2.07
C GLU A 54 -12.01 -4.32 -2.54
N TYR A 55 -11.93 -3.38 -1.61
CA TYR A 55 -11.57 -1.98 -1.89
C TYR A 55 -10.06 -1.69 -1.80
N ALA A 56 -9.26 -2.68 -1.40
CA ALA A 56 -7.82 -2.50 -1.20
C ALA A 56 -7.04 -2.07 -2.47
N LEU A 57 -7.62 -2.26 -3.66
CA LEU A 57 -7.02 -1.86 -4.95
C LEU A 57 -7.76 -0.70 -5.63
N TRP A 58 -8.73 -0.11 -4.96
CA TRP A 58 -9.54 0.94 -5.57
C TRP A 58 -8.69 2.13 -6.02
N THR A 59 -7.72 2.54 -5.24
CA THR A 59 -6.83 3.67 -5.55
C THR A 59 -6.01 3.45 -6.81
N ASP A 60 -5.44 2.26 -7.00
CA ASP A 60 -4.72 1.86 -8.21
C ASP A 60 -5.62 1.87 -9.45
N GLN A 61 -6.87 1.46 -9.29
CA GLN A 61 -7.83 1.44 -10.39
C GLN A 61 -8.21 2.84 -10.86
N VAL A 62 -8.25 3.82 -9.95
CA VAL A 62 -8.70 5.18 -10.26
C VAL A 62 -7.57 6.17 -10.52
N VAL A 63 -6.33 5.88 -10.10
CA VAL A 63 -5.17 6.81 -10.19
C VAL A 63 -4.87 7.27 -11.62
N SER A 64 -5.18 6.47 -12.64
CA SER A 64 -5.00 6.85 -14.05
C SER A 64 -6.09 7.79 -14.58
N THR A 65 -7.20 7.94 -13.85
CA THR A 65 -8.32 8.79 -14.26
C THR A 65 -8.02 10.27 -14.03
N LYS A 66 -8.67 11.16 -14.78
CA LYS A 66 -8.48 12.60 -14.64
C LYS A 66 -8.78 13.09 -13.21
N ALA A 67 -9.76 12.49 -12.54
CA ALA A 67 -10.19 12.89 -11.21
C ALA A 67 -9.15 12.59 -10.14
N TYR A 68 -8.40 11.48 -10.27
CA TYR A 68 -7.48 10.98 -9.23
C TYR A 68 -6.01 10.97 -9.65
N LYS A 69 -5.66 11.42 -10.88
CA LYS A 69 -4.27 11.44 -11.36
C LYS A 69 -3.33 12.22 -10.44
N HIS A 70 -3.83 13.23 -9.74
CA HIS A 70 -3.07 14.00 -8.77
C HIS A 70 -2.60 13.18 -7.55
N THR A 71 -3.19 12.02 -7.30
CA THR A 71 -2.88 11.16 -6.15
C THR A 71 -1.74 10.16 -6.42
N ALA A 72 -1.14 10.19 -7.60
CA ALA A 72 -0.13 9.19 -7.99
C ALA A 72 1.11 9.17 -7.07
N LEU A 73 1.46 10.29 -6.43
CA LEU A 73 2.53 10.35 -5.44
C LEU A 73 2.09 9.94 -4.01
N TRP A 74 0.81 9.68 -3.80
CA TRP A 74 0.32 9.21 -2.50
C TRP A 74 0.65 7.73 -2.26
N HIS A 75 1.05 7.02 -3.32
CA HIS A 75 1.43 5.61 -3.31
C HIS A 75 2.89 5.36 -2.88
N VAL A 76 3.70 6.41 -2.79
CA VAL A 76 5.12 6.29 -2.48
C VAL A 76 5.53 7.30 -1.41
N ALA A 77 6.60 7.00 -0.71
CA ALA A 77 7.24 7.93 0.21
C ALA A 77 8.65 8.26 -0.26
N SER A 78 9.07 9.53 -0.16
CA SER A 78 10.46 9.92 -0.25
C SER A 78 10.99 10.18 1.16
N VAL A 79 12.13 9.61 1.51
CA VAL A 79 12.72 9.76 2.84
C VAL A 79 14.13 10.35 2.75
N ASP A 80 14.45 11.19 3.72
CA ASP A 80 15.78 11.79 3.89
C ASP A 80 16.79 10.77 4.47
N GLU A 81 17.99 11.22 4.77
CA GLU A 81 19.08 10.44 5.37
C GLU A 81 18.75 9.92 6.79
N ASN A 82 17.73 10.48 7.44
CA ASN A 82 17.21 10.03 8.72
C ASN A 82 15.97 9.14 8.58
N LEU A 83 15.64 8.75 7.35
CA LEU A 83 14.46 7.96 7.01
C LEU A 83 13.13 8.63 7.44
N ARG A 84 13.08 9.96 7.38
CA ARG A 84 11.87 10.74 7.60
C ARG A 84 11.31 11.21 6.25
N GLU A 85 9.98 11.21 6.12
CA GLU A 85 9.38 11.71 4.88
C GLU A 85 9.81 13.14 4.61
N CYS A 86 10.24 13.39 3.39
CA CYS A 86 10.74 14.68 2.90
C CYS A 86 10.01 15.07 1.61
N GLU A 87 10.37 16.22 1.05
CA GLU A 87 9.88 16.62 -0.27
C GLU A 87 10.14 15.53 -1.32
N PRO A 88 9.26 15.37 -2.31
CA PRO A 88 9.42 14.36 -3.34
C PRO A 88 10.79 14.41 -4.01
N LEU A 89 11.55 13.32 -3.89
CA LEU A 89 12.87 13.20 -4.54
C LEU A 89 12.75 13.07 -6.05
N ARG A 90 11.56 12.75 -6.54
CA ARG A 90 11.24 12.68 -7.97
C ARG A 90 9.98 13.44 -8.30
N VAL A 91 10.08 14.27 -9.31
CA VAL A 91 8.95 15.04 -9.82
C VAL A 91 8.49 14.42 -11.15
N ARG A 92 7.27 13.98 -11.18
CA ARG A 92 6.60 13.58 -12.43
C ARG A 92 6.11 14.82 -13.18
N ARG A 93 6.76 15.18 -14.27
CA ARG A 93 6.43 16.39 -15.05
C ARG A 93 4.98 16.42 -15.54
N ASP A 94 4.39 15.27 -15.83
CA ASP A 94 3.01 15.14 -16.28
C ASP A 94 1.99 15.37 -15.15
N LEU A 95 2.43 15.42 -13.89
CA LEU A 95 1.58 15.66 -12.72
C LEU A 95 1.71 17.07 -12.15
N ILE A 96 2.67 17.90 -12.59
CA ILE A 96 2.89 19.26 -12.05
C ILE A 96 1.60 20.08 -12.03
N GLN A 97 0.76 19.96 -13.05
CA GLN A 97 -0.51 20.67 -13.14
C GLN A 97 -1.54 20.31 -12.07
N TYR A 98 -1.35 19.22 -11.34
CA TYR A 98 -2.28 18.75 -10.31
C TYR A 98 -1.81 19.12 -8.89
N GLY A 99 -0.68 19.81 -8.75
CA GLY A 99 -0.03 20.01 -7.46
C GLY A 99 0.62 18.70 -6.98
N MET A 100 1.91 18.74 -6.71
CA MET A 100 2.68 17.53 -6.37
C MET A 100 3.07 17.53 -4.90
N ASP A 101 2.29 18.18 -4.08
CA ASP A 101 2.44 18.24 -2.66
C ASP A 101 1.79 17.03 -2.01
N GLY A 102 2.55 16.28 -1.31
CA GLY A 102 2.06 15.15 -0.51
C GLY A 102 2.50 13.80 -1.03
N GLN A 103 2.79 12.97 -0.07
CA GLN A 103 3.28 11.62 -0.21
C GLN A 103 2.56 10.71 0.80
N ALA A 104 2.89 9.41 0.77
CA ALA A 104 2.16 8.39 1.50
C ALA A 104 1.90 8.72 2.97
N VAL A 105 2.91 9.16 3.73
CA VAL A 105 2.75 9.46 5.19
C VAL A 105 1.80 10.63 5.41
N MET A 106 2.09 11.76 4.76
CA MET A 106 1.30 12.98 4.95
C MET A 106 -0.16 12.73 4.55
N ARG A 107 -0.39 12.09 3.39
CA ARG A 107 -1.75 11.83 2.88
C ARG A 107 -2.50 10.81 3.71
N THR A 108 -1.84 9.77 4.21
CA THR A 108 -2.48 8.83 5.14
C THR A 108 -2.95 9.53 6.41
N ARG A 109 -2.11 10.44 6.97
CA ARG A 109 -2.49 11.23 8.14
C ARG A 109 -3.66 12.18 7.86
N GLU A 110 -3.67 12.86 6.72
CA GLU A 110 -4.79 13.72 6.30
C GLU A 110 -6.09 12.92 6.11
N CYS A 111 -6.04 11.78 5.44
CA CYS A 111 -7.20 10.91 5.29
C CYS A 111 -7.74 10.45 6.65
N ALA A 112 -6.85 10.08 7.59
CA ALA A 112 -7.26 9.70 8.94
C ALA A 112 -7.91 10.87 9.70
N GLN A 113 -7.33 12.08 9.60
CA GLN A 113 -7.92 13.28 10.20
C GLN A 113 -9.28 13.63 9.62
N ASN A 114 -9.45 13.50 8.29
CA ASN A 114 -10.73 13.72 7.64
C ASN A 114 -11.79 12.74 8.12
N LEU A 115 -11.48 11.44 8.25
CA LEU A 115 -12.41 10.42 8.75
C LEU A 115 -12.81 10.62 10.22
N MET A 116 -12.01 11.36 10.98
CA MET A 116 -12.32 11.70 12.38
C MET A 116 -13.24 12.93 12.52
N GLN A 117 -13.50 13.65 11.42
CA GLN A 117 -14.38 14.84 11.44
C GLN A 117 -15.85 14.41 11.45
N GLU A 118 -16.66 15.19 12.16
CA GLU A 118 -18.11 15.09 12.06
C GLU A 118 -18.59 15.70 10.73
N ASN A 119 -19.64 15.10 10.14
CA ASN A 119 -20.35 15.66 8.97
C ASN A 119 -19.56 15.72 7.65
N ILE A 120 -18.64 14.78 7.41
CA ILE A 120 -18.09 14.59 6.07
C ILE A 120 -19.11 13.88 5.16
N SER A 121 -19.11 14.19 3.86
CA SER A 121 -19.98 13.49 2.92
C SER A 121 -19.54 12.04 2.71
N ASP A 122 -20.50 11.16 2.35
CA ASP A 122 -20.21 9.74 2.08
C ASP A 122 -19.12 9.56 1.01
N SER A 123 -19.10 10.43 -0.01
CA SER A 123 -18.08 10.38 -1.06
C SER A 123 -16.68 10.71 -0.53
N VAL A 124 -16.55 11.70 0.36
CA VAL A 124 -15.27 12.04 1.01
C VAL A 124 -14.87 10.93 1.97
N HIS A 125 -15.82 10.40 2.74
CA HIS A 125 -15.59 9.25 3.63
C HIS A 125 -15.05 8.05 2.85
N PHE A 126 -15.74 7.65 1.79
CA PHE A 126 -15.35 6.52 0.94
C PHE A 126 -13.92 6.66 0.40
N VAL A 127 -13.62 7.82 -0.20
CA VAL A 127 -12.30 8.07 -0.78
C VAL A 127 -11.20 7.99 0.29
N ASN A 128 -11.38 8.66 1.44
CA ASN A 128 -10.38 8.64 2.50
C ASN A 128 -10.20 7.23 3.10
N LEU A 129 -11.27 6.46 3.27
CA LEU A 129 -11.20 5.08 3.74
C LEU A 129 -10.42 4.19 2.76
N CYS A 130 -10.73 4.27 1.45
CA CYS A 130 -10.00 3.53 0.43
C CYS A 130 -8.50 3.88 0.41
N TYR A 131 -8.14 5.17 0.56
CA TYR A 131 -6.74 5.58 0.64
C TYR A 131 -6.04 5.03 1.89
N ILE A 132 -6.68 4.99 3.05
CA ILE A 132 -6.08 4.39 4.25
C ILE A 132 -5.86 2.89 4.07
N ILE A 133 -6.87 2.17 3.57
CA ILE A 133 -6.79 0.72 3.33
C ILE A 133 -5.60 0.38 2.41
N HIS A 134 -5.32 1.22 1.42
CA HIS A 134 -4.27 1.01 0.44
C HIS A 134 -2.90 1.53 0.91
N SER A 135 -2.82 2.80 1.31
CA SER A 135 -1.55 3.50 1.56
C SER A 135 -0.74 2.91 2.73
N VAL A 136 -1.41 2.33 3.74
CA VAL A 136 -0.68 1.62 4.80
C VAL A 136 0.05 0.41 4.21
N GLY A 137 -0.51 -0.28 3.22
CA GLY A 137 0.18 -1.31 2.46
C GLY A 137 1.37 -0.74 1.71
N ASP A 138 1.17 0.30 0.91
CA ASP A 138 2.23 0.95 0.11
C ASP A 138 3.44 1.38 0.96
N MET A 139 3.22 1.97 2.12
CA MET A 139 4.29 2.35 3.05
C MET A 139 5.11 1.16 3.57
N HIS A 140 4.63 -0.07 3.38
CA HIS A 140 5.31 -1.29 3.76
C HIS A 140 5.82 -2.08 2.55
N CYS A 141 5.44 -1.72 1.32
CA CYS A 141 6.03 -2.31 0.12
C CYS A 141 7.52 -1.94 0.02
N PRO A 142 8.43 -2.92 -0.08
CA PRO A 142 9.85 -2.63 -0.04
C PRO A 142 10.32 -1.60 -1.06
N ALA A 143 9.73 -1.57 -2.23
CA ALA A 143 10.14 -0.66 -3.30
C ALA A 143 9.27 0.61 -3.45
N HIS A 144 8.32 0.88 -2.54
CA HIS A 144 7.55 2.13 -2.56
C HIS A 144 8.22 3.28 -1.78
N ILE A 145 9.47 3.07 -1.35
CA ILE A 145 10.22 4.06 -0.59
C ILE A 145 11.41 4.55 -1.43
N TYR A 146 11.45 5.85 -1.67
CA TYR A 146 12.58 6.51 -2.32
C TYR A 146 13.55 7.04 -1.24
N PHE A 147 14.76 6.54 -1.24
CA PHE A 147 15.78 6.91 -0.27
C PHE A 147 16.69 8.00 -0.83
N LYS A 148 16.87 9.10 -0.09
CA LYS A 148 17.85 10.14 -0.44
C LYS A 148 19.25 9.53 -0.44
N GLY A 149 20.01 9.80 -1.51
CA GLY A 149 21.36 9.26 -1.68
C GLY A 149 21.41 7.92 -2.45
N ILE A 150 20.27 7.27 -2.68
CA ILE A 150 20.19 6.16 -3.63
C ILE A 150 19.78 6.72 -4.99
N ASP A 151 20.55 6.39 -6.04
CA ASP A 151 20.21 6.83 -7.39
C ASP A 151 19.01 6.06 -7.94
N HIS A 152 17.85 6.69 -7.86
CA HIS A 152 16.63 6.21 -8.46
C HIS A 152 16.42 6.72 -9.91
N SER A 153 17.38 7.50 -10.44
CA SER A 153 17.20 8.29 -11.67
C SER A 153 17.40 7.50 -12.95
N ILE A 154 18.01 6.33 -12.88
CA ILE A 154 18.57 5.66 -14.06
C ILE A 154 17.48 5.10 -14.98
N PHE A 155 16.22 4.94 -14.50
CA PHE A 155 15.15 4.30 -15.32
C PHE A 155 13.76 4.85 -15.00
N ASP A 156 12.80 4.54 -15.89
CA ASP A 156 11.40 4.96 -15.80
C ASP A 156 10.84 4.87 -14.37
N TYR A 157 10.28 5.97 -13.91
CA TYR A 157 9.60 6.11 -12.59
C TYR A 157 10.46 5.86 -11.33
N GLY A 158 11.79 5.90 -11.43
CA GLY A 158 12.65 5.84 -10.27
C GLY A 158 13.16 4.47 -9.88
N PHE A 159 12.86 3.48 -10.66
CA PHE A 159 13.28 2.13 -10.41
C PHE A 159 14.09 1.60 -11.57
N PHE A 160 15.23 0.97 -11.25
CA PHE A 160 15.99 0.28 -12.28
C PHE A 160 15.24 -0.96 -12.78
N ARG A 161 15.63 -1.42 -13.96
CA ARG A 161 15.12 -2.64 -14.57
C ARG A 161 16.10 -3.78 -14.38
N LEU A 162 15.56 -4.98 -14.21
CA LEU A 162 16.30 -6.23 -14.18
C LEU A 162 15.52 -7.30 -14.97
N MET A 163 16.08 -8.48 -15.11
CA MET A 163 15.42 -9.62 -15.71
C MET A 163 14.88 -10.52 -14.61
N TYR A 164 13.60 -10.85 -14.66
CA TYR A 164 12.95 -11.85 -13.81
C TYR A 164 12.34 -12.93 -14.68
N GLU A 165 12.81 -14.17 -14.49
CA GLU A 165 12.33 -15.33 -15.28
C GLU A 165 12.36 -15.04 -16.81
N GLY A 166 13.42 -14.42 -17.30
CA GLY A 166 13.60 -14.09 -18.72
C GLY A 166 12.78 -12.89 -19.23
N SER A 167 12.02 -12.22 -18.37
CA SER A 167 11.25 -11.03 -18.74
C SER A 167 11.82 -9.79 -18.06
N GLN A 168 11.90 -8.68 -18.80
CA GLN A 168 12.33 -7.42 -18.20
C GLN A 168 11.23 -6.83 -17.33
N VAL A 169 11.56 -6.54 -16.06
CA VAL A 169 10.67 -5.90 -15.08
C VAL A 169 11.36 -4.71 -14.42
N THR A 170 10.59 -3.79 -13.86
CA THR A 170 11.14 -2.80 -12.93
C THR A 170 11.39 -3.45 -11.57
N TYR A 171 12.37 -2.97 -10.83
CA TYR A 171 12.63 -3.48 -9.48
C TYR A 171 11.44 -3.27 -8.53
N HIS A 172 10.76 -2.13 -8.68
CA HIS A 172 9.45 -1.89 -8.06
C HIS A 172 8.47 -3.01 -8.40
N GLY A 173 8.20 -3.23 -9.69
CA GLY A 173 7.24 -4.26 -10.12
C GLY A 173 7.61 -5.68 -9.68
N LEU A 174 8.90 -5.99 -9.48
CA LEU A 174 9.32 -7.26 -8.91
C LEU A 174 8.81 -7.41 -7.46
N TRP A 175 8.96 -6.37 -6.64
CA TRP A 175 8.48 -6.40 -5.24
C TRP A 175 6.96 -6.39 -5.17
N ASP A 176 6.28 -5.69 -6.10
CA ASP A 176 4.82 -5.74 -6.21
C ASP A 176 4.30 -7.14 -6.52
N LEU A 177 5.03 -7.89 -7.32
CA LEU A 177 4.69 -9.25 -7.69
C LEU A 177 5.11 -10.29 -6.65
N ALA A 178 6.02 -9.96 -5.72
CA ALA A 178 6.64 -10.93 -4.82
C ALA A 178 5.62 -11.79 -4.05
N PRO A 179 4.58 -11.25 -3.41
CA PRO A 179 3.60 -12.08 -2.69
C PRO A 179 2.88 -13.08 -3.59
N ASP A 180 2.47 -12.67 -4.80
CA ASP A 180 1.81 -13.57 -5.76
C ASP A 180 2.74 -14.68 -6.26
N ARG A 181 4.03 -14.37 -6.45
CA ARG A 181 5.03 -15.33 -6.92
C ARG A 181 5.42 -16.32 -5.85
N LEU A 182 5.66 -15.85 -4.61
CA LEU A 182 6.02 -16.67 -3.47
C LEU A 182 4.89 -17.64 -3.08
N TYR A 183 3.65 -17.17 -3.13
CA TYR A 183 2.51 -17.87 -2.57
C TYR A 183 1.40 -18.09 -3.60
N LYS A 184 1.79 -18.45 -4.82
CA LYS A 184 0.88 -18.61 -5.94
C LYS A 184 -0.33 -19.48 -5.60
N GLY A 185 -1.53 -18.91 -5.82
CA GLY A 185 -2.80 -19.61 -5.63
C GLY A 185 -3.24 -19.77 -4.18
N TRP A 186 -2.60 -19.07 -3.24
CA TRP A 186 -3.09 -19.07 -1.87
C TRP A 186 -4.37 -18.24 -1.73
N SER A 187 -5.30 -18.73 -0.88
CA SER A 187 -6.44 -17.95 -0.44
C SER A 187 -6.03 -16.92 0.63
N LEU A 188 -6.83 -15.87 0.82
CA LEU A 188 -6.61 -14.87 1.88
C LEU A 188 -6.50 -15.53 3.26
N GLU A 189 -7.34 -16.53 3.54
CA GLU A 189 -7.31 -17.28 4.79
C GLU A 189 -6.01 -18.10 4.94
N ARG A 190 -5.43 -18.62 3.85
CA ARG A 190 -4.15 -19.32 3.91
C ARG A 190 -3.00 -18.35 4.23
N TYR A 191 -3.01 -17.16 3.62
CA TYR A 191 -2.08 -16.09 3.97
C TYR A 191 -2.21 -15.71 5.44
N ARG A 192 -3.44 -15.49 5.93
CA ARG A 192 -3.66 -15.16 7.34
C ARG A 192 -3.09 -16.22 8.27
N LYS A 193 -3.36 -17.49 8.06
CA LYS A 193 -2.81 -18.59 8.86
C LYS A 193 -1.28 -18.66 8.83
N HIS A 194 -0.67 -18.24 7.76
CA HIS A 194 0.80 -18.21 7.61
C HIS A 194 1.43 -17.01 8.32
N LEU A 195 0.83 -15.83 8.20
CA LEU A 195 1.41 -14.57 8.65
C LEU A 195 0.98 -14.18 10.08
N ASP A 196 -0.28 -14.37 10.43
CA ASP A 196 -0.92 -13.86 11.65
C ASP A 196 -0.64 -14.78 12.85
N ARG A 197 0.61 -14.72 13.34
CA ARG A 197 1.10 -15.61 14.41
C ARG A 197 1.75 -14.88 15.60
N TYR A 198 1.60 -13.57 15.66
CA TYR A 198 2.18 -12.74 16.70
C TYR A 198 1.28 -12.71 17.95
N THR A 199 1.91 -12.64 19.12
CA THR A 199 1.17 -12.49 20.40
C THR A 199 0.60 -11.08 20.54
N PRO A 200 -0.41 -10.87 21.40
CA PRO A 200 -0.94 -9.53 21.67
C PRO A 200 0.13 -8.52 22.08
N GLU A 201 1.14 -8.94 22.84
CA GLU A 201 2.26 -8.10 23.26
C GLU A 201 3.12 -7.66 22.07
N GLN A 202 3.44 -8.60 21.18
CA GLN A 202 4.19 -8.31 19.96
C GLN A 202 3.39 -7.40 19.01
N ILE A 203 2.08 -7.63 18.87
CA ILE A 203 1.20 -6.76 18.07
C ILE A 203 1.20 -5.34 18.65
N LYS A 204 1.13 -5.20 19.98
CA LYS A 204 1.22 -3.90 20.64
C LYS A 204 2.55 -3.18 20.35
N GLU A 205 3.65 -3.90 20.33
CA GLU A 205 4.97 -3.34 19.97
C GLU A 205 5.01 -2.92 18.51
N ILE A 206 4.50 -3.75 17.58
CA ILE A 206 4.46 -3.49 16.14
C ILE A 206 3.61 -2.25 15.83
N THR A 207 2.51 -2.06 16.54
CA THR A 207 1.57 -0.96 16.33
C THR A 207 1.90 0.31 17.12
N ALA A 208 2.94 0.28 17.96
CA ALA A 208 3.39 1.46 18.70
C ALA A 208 3.83 2.60 17.78
N GLY A 209 3.59 3.83 18.22
CA GLY A 209 3.91 5.03 17.44
C GLY A 209 2.77 5.50 16.53
N ASP A 210 3.12 6.23 15.50
CA ASP A 210 2.20 6.77 14.50
C ASP A 210 2.64 6.43 13.06
N VAL A 211 1.88 6.89 12.09
CA VAL A 211 2.15 6.66 10.66
C VAL A 211 3.57 7.08 10.25
N ALA A 212 4.11 8.17 10.82
CA ALA A 212 5.46 8.63 10.49
C ALA A 212 6.53 7.71 11.11
N GLU A 213 6.31 7.25 12.34
CA GLU A 213 7.21 6.28 12.96
C GLU A 213 7.17 4.92 12.27
N TRP A 214 5.99 4.48 11.83
CA TRP A 214 5.83 3.27 11.04
C TRP A 214 6.60 3.33 9.72
N MET A 215 6.54 4.49 9.03
CA MET A 215 7.31 4.72 7.81
C MET A 215 8.82 4.66 8.09
N HIS A 216 9.29 5.28 9.16
CA HIS A 216 10.69 5.22 9.56
C HIS A 216 11.17 3.78 9.82
N GLN A 217 10.36 2.98 10.52
CA GLN A 217 10.66 1.58 10.80
C GLN A 217 10.65 0.74 9.52
N SER A 218 9.68 0.97 8.61
CA SER A 218 9.60 0.32 7.30
C SER A 218 10.83 0.69 6.46
N GLY A 219 11.22 1.97 6.42
CA GLY A 219 12.42 2.43 5.72
C GLY A 219 13.68 1.71 6.17
N LYS A 220 13.87 1.56 7.49
CA LYS A 220 15.02 0.78 8.03
C LYS A 220 15.05 -0.67 7.55
N LYS A 221 13.89 -1.29 7.36
CA LYS A 221 13.80 -2.67 6.88
C LYS A 221 13.99 -2.75 5.36
N CYS A 222 13.46 -1.79 4.62
CA CYS A 222 13.40 -1.85 3.17
C CYS A 222 14.66 -1.36 2.47
N ILE A 223 15.47 -0.48 3.08
CA ILE A 223 16.65 0.10 2.40
C ILE A 223 17.62 -0.95 1.87
N GLN A 224 17.75 -2.09 2.54
CA GLN A 224 18.65 -3.17 2.18
C GLN A 224 18.36 -3.82 0.82
N ILE A 225 17.13 -3.68 0.28
CA ILE A 225 16.81 -4.26 -1.03
C ILE A 225 17.73 -3.75 -2.14
N TYR A 226 18.23 -2.51 -2.01
CA TYR A 226 19.14 -1.91 -2.99
C TYR A 226 20.57 -2.46 -2.94
N ASP A 227 20.89 -3.27 -1.94
CA ASP A 227 22.13 -4.06 -1.88
C ASP A 227 21.97 -5.43 -2.53
N TRP A 228 20.76 -5.96 -2.63
CA TRP A 228 20.46 -7.31 -3.08
C TRP A 228 20.42 -7.49 -4.59
N ALA A 229 20.09 -6.44 -5.33
CA ALA A 229 20.07 -6.48 -6.79
C ALA A 229 20.51 -5.15 -7.40
N LYS A 230 21.04 -5.23 -8.61
CA LYS A 230 21.55 -4.10 -9.39
C LYS A 230 20.87 -4.01 -10.77
N PRO A 231 20.94 -2.85 -11.44
CA PRO A 231 20.43 -2.71 -12.81
C PRO A 231 20.98 -3.80 -13.75
N GLY A 232 20.08 -4.49 -14.43
CA GLY A 232 20.42 -5.52 -15.42
C GLY A 232 20.65 -6.92 -14.87
N ASP A 233 20.59 -7.12 -13.55
CA ASP A 233 20.72 -8.46 -12.96
C ASP A 233 19.65 -9.42 -13.50
N ASN A 234 19.99 -10.71 -13.54
CA ASN A 234 19.03 -11.78 -13.80
C ASN A 234 18.67 -12.46 -12.49
N VAL A 235 17.43 -12.35 -12.09
CA VAL A 235 16.90 -12.97 -10.89
C VAL A 235 15.78 -13.95 -11.21
N THR A 236 15.57 -14.90 -10.33
CA THR A 236 14.56 -15.96 -10.45
C THR A 236 13.65 -15.96 -9.22
N LEU A 237 12.75 -16.93 -9.15
CA LEU A 237 11.95 -17.15 -7.95
C LEU A 237 12.80 -17.38 -6.70
N ASP A 238 13.98 -18.00 -6.82
CA ASP A 238 14.89 -18.24 -5.70
C ASP A 238 15.29 -16.91 -5.02
N PHE A 239 15.53 -15.85 -5.80
CA PHE A 239 15.80 -14.53 -5.24
C PHE A 239 14.64 -14.04 -4.34
N LEU A 240 13.40 -14.22 -4.76
CA LEU A 240 12.24 -13.85 -3.93
C LEU A 240 12.11 -14.77 -2.71
N MET A 241 12.42 -16.06 -2.85
CA MET A 241 12.39 -17.03 -1.73
C MET A 241 13.44 -16.70 -0.67
N ASP A 242 14.65 -16.30 -1.08
CA ASP A 242 15.73 -15.89 -0.18
C ASP A 242 15.37 -14.63 0.63
N HIS A 243 14.43 -13.83 0.14
CA HIS A 243 14.00 -12.59 0.77
C HIS A 243 12.52 -12.59 1.22
N ALA A 244 11.89 -13.77 1.27
CA ALA A 244 10.48 -13.93 1.64
C ALA A 244 10.19 -13.39 3.05
N ASP A 245 11.12 -13.53 3.99
CA ASP A 245 10.99 -13.02 5.37
C ASP A 245 10.72 -11.51 5.41
N LEU A 246 11.33 -10.73 4.50
CA LEU A 246 11.04 -9.29 4.41
C LEU A 246 9.61 -9.03 3.92
N VAL A 247 9.18 -9.76 2.88
CA VAL A 247 7.83 -9.65 2.31
C VAL A 247 6.79 -9.97 3.38
N ASP A 248 6.95 -11.10 4.06
CA ASP A 248 6.05 -11.58 5.10
C ASP A 248 5.97 -10.61 6.28
N TYR A 249 7.14 -10.15 6.75
CA TYR A 249 7.21 -9.19 7.85
C TYR A 249 6.52 -7.86 7.50
N GLN A 250 6.72 -7.35 6.30
CA GLN A 250 6.12 -6.10 5.86
C GLN A 250 4.60 -6.24 5.70
N MET A 251 4.11 -7.34 5.13
CA MET A 251 2.68 -7.60 4.99
C MET A 251 1.97 -7.69 6.34
N ILE A 252 2.51 -8.48 7.28
CA ILE A 252 1.85 -8.65 8.59
C ILE A 252 1.92 -7.38 9.43
N THR A 253 3.05 -6.67 9.38
CA THR A 253 3.23 -5.39 10.08
C THR A 253 2.24 -4.35 9.56
N ALA A 254 2.08 -4.24 8.22
CA ALA A 254 1.07 -3.39 7.60
C ALA A 254 -0.34 -3.75 8.05
N SER A 255 -0.65 -5.04 8.15
CA SER A 255 -1.98 -5.52 8.56
C SER A 255 -2.35 -5.06 9.98
N TYR A 256 -1.45 -5.24 10.93
CA TYR A 256 -1.69 -4.81 12.32
C TYR A 256 -1.79 -3.29 12.46
N ARG A 257 -0.94 -2.55 11.72
CA ARG A 257 -0.94 -1.08 11.71
C ARG A 257 -2.19 -0.51 11.06
N LEU A 258 -2.67 -1.13 9.97
CA LEU A 258 -3.94 -0.75 9.34
C LEU A 258 -5.11 -0.96 10.33
N ALA A 259 -5.16 -2.09 11.01
CA ALA A 259 -6.18 -2.35 12.02
C ALA A 259 -6.12 -1.33 13.17
N ALA A 260 -4.92 -1.05 13.69
CA ALA A 260 -4.72 -0.07 14.76
C ALA A 260 -5.20 1.33 14.35
N LEU A 261 -4.86 1.78 13.13
CA LEU A 261 -5.29 3.07 12.62
C LEU A 261 -6.80 3.15 12.43
N LEU A 262 -7.42 2.12 11.87
CA LEU A 262 -8.88 2.07 11.69
C LEU A 262 -9.60 2.03 13.04
N ASN A 263 -9.11 1.25 14.02
CA ASN A 263 -9.65 1.25 15.35
C ASN A 263 -9.52 2.63 16.02
N GLN A 264 -8.39 3.31 15.87
CA GLN A 264 -8.23 4.68 16.37
C GLN A 264 -9.23 5.67 15.75
N ILE A 265 -9.58 5.50 14.48
CA ILE A 265 -10.54 6.36 13.76
C ILE A 265 -11.98 6.07 14.21
N TYR A 266 -12.36 4.80 14.30
CA TYR A 266 -13.77 4.41 14.40
C TYR A 266 -14.23 3.96 15.78
N ASP A 267 -13.31 3.57 16.68
CA ASP A 267 -13.66 3.06 18.02
C ASP A 267 -13.83 4.18 19.09
N LYS A 268 -14.18 5.37 18.64
CA LYS A 268 -14.45 6.52 19.52
C LYS A 268 -15.90 6.53 19.99
#